data_2d01113ce26f03a2013f4fbca064a8bb
#
_entry.id   2d01113ce26f03a2013f4fbca064a8bb
#
_cell.length_a   1.000
_cell.length_b   1.000
_cell.length_c   1.000
_cell.angle_alpha   90.00
_cell.angle_beta   90.00
_cell.angle_gamma   90.00
#
_symmetry.space_group_name_H-M   'P 1'
#
loop_
_entity.id
_entity.type
_entity.pdbx_description
1 polymer ?
#
loop_
_entity_poly.entity_id
_entity_poly.type
_entity_poly.pdbx_seq_one_letter_code
_entity_poly.pdbx_strand_id
1 'polypeptide(L)'
;MKIKLSLLATGLLYVPVVFAQKQPNVVIILADDMGYGDVGCNNPYARVRTPAIDQLARNGIRFTDAHSAGALSGPSRYGLVTGRYFFRTPKKSEYWGYLSPYIEPERLTIGSLMRNAGYTTACVGKWHLGLDWQLKDDSKPQILTPKKFGYTNTDFSAPVKRGPTELGFDYS
;
A
#
# COMPACT_ATOMS: atom_id res chain seq x y z
N MET A 1 56.33 48.51 30.64
CA MET A 1 56.02 48.00 29.29
C MET A 1 55.15 46.76 29.43
N LYS A 2 53.83 46.91 29.22
CA LYS A 2 52.85 45.81 29.42
C LYS A 2 52.50 45.24 28.05
N ILE A 3 52.87 44.02 27.81
CA ILE A 3 52.53 43.26 26.57
C ILE A 3 51.16 42.66 26.75
N LYS A 4 50.19 43.12 25.92
CA LYS A 4 48.85 42.54 25.84
C LYS A 4 48.92 41.36 24.86
N LEU A 5 48.71 40.15 25.37
CA LEU A 5 48.56 38.94 24.58
C LEU A 5 47.10 38.81 24.12
N SER A 6 46.84 39.06 22.83
CA SER A 6 45.51 38.83 22.24
C SER A 6 45.41 37.38 21.81
N LEU A 7 44.56 36.60 22.51
CA LEU A 7 44.18 35.26 22.06
C LEU A 7 43.16 35.42 20.91
N LEU A 8 43.56 35.09 19.69
CA LEU A 8 42.62 34.83 18.59
C LEU A 8 42.05 33.43 18.80
N ALA A 9 40.81 33.35 19.21
CA ALA A 9 40.03 32.10 19.23
C ALA A 9 39.53 31.81 17.81
N THR A 10 40.21 30.93 17.09
CA THR A 10 39.76 30.38 15.81
C THR A 10 38.69 29.32 16.09
N GLY A 11 37.41 29.73 16.07
CA GLY A 11 36.27 28.81 16.13
C GLY A 11 36.20 27.96 14.85
N LEU A 12 36.59 26.71 14.95
CA LEU A 12 36.40 25.72 13.88
C LEU A 12 34.88 25.43 13.82
N LEU A 13 34.18 26.01 12.84
CA LEU A 13 32.79 25.65 12.52
C LEU A 13 32.78 24.22 11.97
N TYR A 14 32.48 23.27 12.83
CA TYR A 14 32.21 21.90 12.44
C TYR A 14 30.85 21.88 11.76
N VAL A 15 30.80 21.96 10.43
CA VAL A 15 29.60 21.75 9.64
C VAL A 15 29.44 20.23 9.49
N PRO A 16 28.44 19.59 10.12
CA PRO A 16 28.21 18.17 9.88
C PRO A 16 27.82 17.99 8.42
N VAL A 17 28.67 17.32 7.65
CA VAL A 17 28.31 16.88 6.30
C VAL A 17 27.28 15.76 6.47
N VAL A 18 26.01 16.12 6.40
CA VAL A 18 24.91 15.15 6.33
C VAL A 18 24.97 14.52 4.94
N PHE A 19 25.56 13.35 4.83
CA PHE A 19 25.43 12.54 3.62
C PHE A 19 23.95 12.20 3.50
N ALA A 20 23.27 12.79 2.53
CA ALA A 20 21.92 12.40 2.17
C ALA A 20 21.96 10.92 1.73
N GLN A 21 21.53 10.03 2.61
CA GLN A 21 21.45 8.62 2.29
C GLN A 21 20.39 8.47 1.19
N LYS A 22 20.81 7.95 0.03
CA LYS A 22 19.91 7.73 -1.09
C LYS A 22 18.78 6.79 -0.63
N GLN A 23 17.56 7.26 -0.70
CA GLN A 23 16.39 6.46 -0.33
C GLN A 23 16.32 5.21 -1.21
N PRO A 24 16.14 4.00 -0.64
CA PRO A 24 16.01 2.78 -1.42
C PRO A 24 14.68 2.75 -2.19
N ASN A 25 14.66 2.14 -3.36
CA ASN A 25 13.40 1.78 -4.01
C ASN A 25 12.68 0.69 -3.20
N VAL A 26 11.36 0.79 -3.12
CA VAL A 26 10.51 -0.17 -2.40
C VAL A 26 9.56 -0.82 -3.39
N VAL A 27 9.62 -2.15 -3.50
CA VAL A 27 8.70 -2.95 -4.32
C VAL A 27 7.99 -3.94 -3.42
N ILE A 28 6.65 -3.88 -3.40
CA ILE A 28 5.79 -4.81 -2.66
C ILE A 28 5.08 -5.69 -3.68
N ILE A 29 5.29 -7.01 -3.58
CA ILE A 29 4.64 -8.00 -4.43
C ILE A 29 3.70 -8.82 -3.55
N LEU A 30 2.38 -8.66 -3.76
CA LEU A 30 1.35 -9.42 -3.07
C LEU A 30 0.82 -10.50 -4.01
N ALA A 31 1.15 -11.74 -3.75
CA ALA A 31 0.57 -12.87 -4.46
C ALA A 31 -0.88 -13.11 -3.99
N ASP A 32 -1.78 -13.35 -4.95
CA ASP A 32 -3.19 -13.63 -4.69
C ASP A 32 -3.41 -15.15 -4.65
N ASP A 33 -3.93 -15.65 -3.54
CA ASP A 33 -4.23 -17.07 -3.28
C ASP A 33 -3.02 -18.03 -3.39
N MET A 34 -1.80 -17.56 -3.15
CA MET A 34 -0.62 -18.40 -3.06
C MET A 34 -0.47 -18.97 -1.64
N GLY A 35 -0.50 -20.28 -1.53
CA GLY A 35 -0.31 -20.98 -0.26
C GLY A 35 1.14 -20.96 0.21
N TYR A 36 1.37 -21.07 1.52
CA TYR A 36 2.70 -21.15 2.12
C TYR A 36 3.54 -22.29 1.53
N GLY A 37 2.92 -23.44 1.29
CA GLY A 37 3.57 -24.63 0.74
C GLY A 37 3.74 -24.64 -0.79
N ASP A 38 3.27 -23.59 -1.50
CA ASP A 38 3.41 -23.50 -2.95
C ASP A 38 4.79 -22.95 -3.36
N VAL A 39 5.55 -22.42 -2.41
CA VAL A 39 6.86 -21.81 -2.64
C VAL A 39 7.97 -22.79 -2.28
N GLY A 40 8.94 -22.99 -3.19
CA GLY A 40 10.01 -23.96 -3.04
C GLY A 40 10.85 -23.80 -1.79
N CYS A 41 11.17 -22.56 -1.38
CA CYS A 41 11.93 -22.28 -0.16
C CYS A 41 11.20 -22.66 1.14
N ASN A 42 9.87 -22.85 1.09
CA ASN A 42 9.06 -23.28 2.24
C ASN A 42 8.74 -24.78 2.17
N ASN A 43 8.69 -25.35 0.98
CA ASN A 43 8.30 -26.75 0.76
C ASN A 43 9.11 -27.38 -0.37
N PRO A 44 10.01 -28.33 -0.09
CA PRO A 44 10.81 -28.98 -1.13
C PRO A 44 9.97 -29.84 -2.10
N TYR A 45 8.71 -30.14 -1.73
CA TYR A 45 7.76 -30.89 -2.55
C TYR A 45 6.77 -30.00 -3.30
N ALA A 46 7.00 -28.68 -3.34
CA ALA A 46 6.15 -27.75 -4.08
C ALA A 46 6.02 -28.19 -5.54
N ARG A 47 4.78 -28.26 -6.03
CA ARG A 47 4.49 -28.74 -7.41
C ARG A 47 4.94 -27.76 -8.47
N VAL A 48 5.01 -26.48 -8.14
CA VAL A 48 5.44 -25.41 -9.04
C VAL A 48 6.81 -24.93 -8.58
N ARG A 49 7.75 -24.82 -9.52
CA ARG A 49 9.08 -24.29 -9.23
C ARG A 49 9.03 -22.77 -9.10
N THR A 50 9.61 -22.23 -8.03
CA THR A 50 9.63 -20.79 -7.73
C THR A 50 11.06 -20.23 -7.59
N PRO A 51 11.94 -20.41 -8.62
CA PRO A 51 13.37 -20.14 -8.46
C PRO A 51 13.69 -18.69 -8.11
N ALA A 52 12.92 -17.71 -8.63
CA ALA A 52 13.12 -16.29 -8.34
C ALA A 52 12.73 -15.96 -6.89
N ILE A 53 11.62 -16.51 -6.39
CA ILE A 53 11.19 -16.32 -4.98
C ILE A 53 12.18 -17.01 -4.05
N ASP A 54 12.63 -18.22 -4.39
CA ASP A 54 13.62 -18.96 -3.63
C ASP A 54 14.96 -18.23 -3.56
N GLN A 55 15.34 -17.53 -4.63
CA GLN A 55 16.54 -16.69 -4.63
C GLN A 55 16.36 -15.45 -3.75
N LEU A 56 15.20 -14.79 -3.76
CA LEU A 56 14.90 -13.71 -2.82
C LEU A 56 15.01 -14.20 -1.38
N ALA A 57 14.47 -15.37 -1.07
CA ALA A 57 14.56 -15.95 0.27
C ALA A 57 15.99 -16.25 0.70
N ARG A 58 16.86 -16.69 -0.23
CA ARG A 58 18.30 -16.92 0.05
C ARG A 58 19.10 -15.63 0.27
N ASN A 59 18.74 -14.57 -0.46
CA ASN A 59 19.50 -13.31 -0.46
C ASN A 59 18.95 -12.28 0.52
N GLY A 60 17.78 -12.52 1.09
CA GLY A 60 17.09 -11.62 1.99
C GLY A 60 16.71 -12.25 3.33
N ILE A 61 15.65 -11.74 3.92
CA ILE A 61 15.10 -12.24 5.17
C ILE A 61 13.80 -12.99 4.86
N ARG A 62 13.71 -14.24 5.32
CA ARG A 62 12.49 -15.04 5.26
C ARG A 62 11.83 -15.08 6.65
N PHE A 63 10.63 -14.56 6.75
CA PHE A 63 9.82 -14.66 7.95
C PHE A 63 9.11 -16.02 7.97
N THR A 64 9.32 -16.81 9.00
CA THR A 64 8.74 -18.16 9.14
C THR A 64 7.38 -18.15 9.85
N ASP A 65 7.05 -17.04 10.51
CA ASP A 65 5.80 -16.86 11.24
C ASP A 65 5.26 -15.44 10.97
N ALA A 66 4.82 -15.21 9.72
CA ALA A 66 4.21 -13.95 9.29
C ALA A 66 2.78 -14.21 8.79
N HIS A 67 1.85 -13.38 9.23
CA HIS A 67 0.44 -13.53 8.94
C HIS A 67 -0.09 -12.32 8.17
N SER A 68 -0.97 -12.59 7.19
CA SER A 68 -1.73 -11.52 6.56
C SER A 68 -2.74 -10.92 7.52
N ALA A 69 -3.15 -9.68 7.29
CA ALA A 69 -4.13 -8.98 8.14
C ALA A 69 -5.55 -9.59 8.08
N GLY A 70 -5.79 -10.54 7.19
CA GLY A 70 -7.05 -11.24 7.05
C GLY A 70 -6.93 -12.47 6.15
N ALA A 71 -7.91 -13.38 6.26
CA ALA A 71 -7.94 -14.64 5.52
C ALA A 71 -8.48 -14.51 4.08
N LEU A 72 -8.95 -13.33 3.69
CA LEU A 72 -9.53 -13.04 2.38
C LEU A 72 -8.81 -11.87 1.72
N SER A 73 -8.91 -11.79 0.39
CA SER A 73 -8.26 -10.80 -0.46
C SER A 73 -8.49 -9.35 0.01
N GLY A 74 -9.74 -8.91 0.16
CA GLY A 74 -10.05 -7.54 0.56
C GLY A 74 -9.49 -7.15 1.94
N PRO A 75 -9.72 -7.92 3.03
CA PRO A 75 -9.14 -7.63 4.34
C PRO A 75 -7.62 -7.58 4.35
N SER A 76 -6.98 -8.50 3.63
CA SER A 76 -5.52 -8.53 3.53
C SER A 76 -5.00 -7.28 2.83
N ARG A 77 -5.60 -6.90 1.70
CA ARG A 77 -5.24 -5.68 0.95
C ARG A 77 -5.52 -4.42 1.75
N TYR A 78 -6.64 -4.36 2.46
CA TYR A 78 -6.95 -3.24 3.34
C TYR A 78 -5.86 -3.07 4.41
N GLY A 79 -5.48 -4.18 5.06
CA GLY A 79 -4.42 -4.17 6.07
C GLY A 79 -3.07 -3.73 5.51
N LEU A 80 -2.69 -4.23 4.33
CA LEU A 80 -1.45 -3.85 3.65
C LEU A 80 -1.43 -2.36 3.30
N VAL A 81 -2.52 -1.84 2.74
CA VAL A 81 -2.57 -0.46 2.26
C VAL A 81 -2.69 0.55 3.39
N THR A 82 -3.39 0.21 4.48
CA THR A 82 -3.74 1.15 5.55
C THR A 82 -3.01 0.93 6.88
N GLY A 83 -2.29 -0.18 7.04
CA GLY A 83 -1.70 -0.58 8.32
C GLY A 83 -2.74 -0.90 9.42
N ARG A 84 -4.00 -1.13 9.05
CA ARG A 84 -5.12 -1.31 9.98
C ARG A 84 -5.90 -2.58 9.68
N TYR A 85 -6.32 -3.30 10.70
CA TYR A 85 -7.18 -4.45 10.51
C TYR A 85 -8.54 -4.07 9.94
N PHE A 86 -9.04 -4.86 9.01
CA PHE A 86 -10.29 -4.60 8.31
C PHE A 86 -11.51 -4.53 9.24
N PHE A 87 -11.56 -5.31 10.30
CA PHE A 87 -12.68 -5.27 11.27
C PHE A 87 -12.83 -3.91 11.98
N ARG A 88 -11.86 -3.02 11.85
CA ARG A 88 -11.93 -1.65 12.37
C ARG A 88 -12.53 -0.64 11.39
N THR A 89 -12.78 -1.03 10.13
CA THR A 89 -13.47 -0.14 9.21
C THR A 89 -14.95 -0.02 9.58
N PRO A 90 -15.58 1.16 9.42
CA PRO A 90 -17.02 1.31 9.62
C PRO A 90 -17.86 0.55 8.58
N LYS A 91 -17.31 0.28 7.39
CA LYS A 91 -18.01 -0.36 6.26
C LYS A 91 -17.89 -1.89 6.27
N LYS A 92 -18.39 -2.56 7.29
CA LYS A 92 -18.20 -4.00 7.49
C LYS A 92 -19.05 -4.92 6.60
N SER A 93 -20.13 -4.44 6.01
CA SER A 93 -21.15 -5.30 5.38
C SER A 93 -21.14 -5.33 3.85
N GLU A 94 -20.32 -4.52 3.21
CA GLU A 94 -20.38 -4.29 1.77
C GLU A 94 -19.13 -4.85 1.06
N TYR A 95 -19.07 -6.17 0.90
CA TYR A 95 -17.83 -6.88 0.57
C TYR A 95 -17.65 -7.25 -0.91
N TRP A 96 -18.29 -6.58 -1.88
CA TRP A 96 -18.30 -7.05 -3.27
C TRP A 96 -17.89 -5.98 -4.29
N GLY A 97 -17.00 -6.35 -5.13
CA GLY A 97 -16.35 -5.79 -6.32
C GLY A 97 -16.63 -4.37 -6.83
N TYR A 98 -17.84 -3.90 -6.87
CA TYR A 98 -18.22 -2.58 -7.40
C TYR A 98 -18.52 -1.56 -6.31
N LEU A 99 -18.16 -1.87 -5.10
CA LEU A 99 -18.56 -1.11 -3.93
C LEU A 99 -17.80 0.19 -3.79
N SER A 100 -18.44 1.11 -3.11
CA SER A 100 -17.80 2.33 -2.62
C SER A 100 -16.53 1.99 -1.86
N PRO A 101 -15.50 2.86 -1.90
CA PRO A 101 -14.23 2.59 -1.26
C PRO A 101 -14.37 2.23 0.22
N TYR A 102 -13.66 1.18 0.64
CA TYR A 102 -13.54 0.81 2.06
C TYR A 102 -12.65 1.75 2.84
N ILE A 103 -11.69 2.35 2.13
CA ILE A 103 -10.73 3.28 2.71
C ILE A 103 -11.37 4.66 2.76
N GLU A 104 -11.39 5.25 3.95
CA GLU A 104 -11.87 6.61 4.17
C GLU A 104 -10.95 7.62 3.45
N PRO A 105 -11.48 8.76 2.93
CA PRO A 105 -10.69 9.72 2.14
C PRO A 105 -9.43 10.21 2.85
N GLU A 106 -9.53 10.48 4.15
CA GLU A 106 -8.43 11.03 4.96
C GLU A 106 -7.52 9.95 5.56
N ARG A 107 -7.79 8.68 5.24
CA ARG A 107 -6.99 7.57 5.78
C ARG A 107 -5.58 7.60 5.18
N LEU A 108 -4.58 7.65 6.07
CA LEU A 108 -3.19 7.44 5.66
C LEU A 108 -3.05 6.04 5.04
N THR A 109 -2.52 6.00 3.84
CA THR A 109 -2.19 4.77 3.12
C THR A 109 -0.69 4.65 2.91
N ILE A 110 -0.23 3.45 2.56
CA ILE A 110 1.18 3.27 2.19
C ILE A 110 1.55 4.14 0.98
N GLY A 111 0.64 4.34 0.02
CA GLY A 111 0.84 5.24 -1.11
C GLY A 111 1.06 6.68 -0.66
N SER A 112 0.13 7.23 0.14
CA SER A 112 0.25 8.60 0.65
C SER A 112 1.45 8.78 1.59
N LEU A 113 1.77 7.77 2.41
CA LEU A 113 2.96 7.77 3.27
C LEU A 113 4.25 7.89 2.46
N MET A 114 4.40 7.05 1.45
CA MET A 114 5.58 7.03 0.59
C MET A 114 5.70 8.30 -0.25
N ARG A 115 4.58 8.78 -0.81
CA ARG A 115 4.55 10.05 -1.54
C ARG A 115 4.97 11.24 -0.65
N ASN A 116 4.50 11.29 0.60
CA ASN A 116 4.91 12.31 1.56
C ASN A 116 6.41 12.22 1.93
N ALA A 117 7.00 11.05 1.79
CA ALA A 117 8.43 10.84 1.95
C ALA A 117 9.25 11.11 0.66
N GLY A 118 8.61 11.63 -0.40
CA GLY A 118 9.27 12.01 -1.65
C GLY A 118 9.43 10.89 -2.68
N TYR A 119 8.74 9.76 -2.51
CA TYR A 119 8.71 8.70 -3.51
C TYR A 119 7.69 8.97 -4.60
N THR A 120 7.99 8.56 -5.82
CA THR A 120 6.97 8.31 -6.85
C THR A 120 6.35 6.94 -6.59
N THR A 121 5.02 6.87 -6.58
CA THR A 121 4.27 5.70 -6.11
C THR A 121 3.39 5.12 -7.21
N ALA A 122 3.30 3.79 -7.27
CA ALA A 122 2.43 3.09 -8.23
C ALA A 122 1.69 1.94 -7.55
N CYS A 123 0.45 1.70 -7.97
CA CYS A 123 -0.34 0.53 -7.60
C CYS A 123 -0.78 -0.18 -8.87
N VAL A 124 -0.32 -1.42 -9.07
CA VAL A 124 -0.58 -2.18 -10.30
C VAL A 124 -1.24 -3.50 -9.97
N GLY A 125 -2.29 -3.85 -10.70
CA GLY A 125 -3.00 -5.12 -10.56
C GLY A 125 -4.28 -5.03 -9.74
N LYS A 126 -4.67 -6.13 -9.09
CA LYS A 126 -5.94 -6.24 -8.37
C LYS A 126 -6.00 -5.30 -7.16
N TRP A 127 -6.95 -4.36 -7.17
CA TRP A 127 -7.21 -3.44 -6.07
C TRP A 127 -8.10 -4.05 -4.98
N HIS A 128 -9.32 -4.39 -5.30
CA HIS A 128 -10.33 -5.05 -4.45
C HIS A 128 -10.65 -4.30 -3.13
N LEU A 129 -10.54 -2.97 -3.13
CA LEU A 129 -10.85 -2.11 -1.99
C LEU A 129 -11.95 -1.10 -2.29
N GLY A 130 -12.72 -1.36 -3.36
CA GLY A 130 -13.79 -0.51 -3.84
C GLY A 130 -13.29 0.72 -4.60
N LEU A 131 -14.18 1.26 -5.43
CA LEU A 131 -13.95 2.45 -6.23
C LEU A 131 -15.16 3.37 -6.09
N ASP A 132 -14.94 4.67 -6.03
CA ASP A 132 -16.00 5.65 -6.06
C ASP A 132 -16.27 6.04 -7.50
N TRP A 133 -17.41 5.57 -8.00
CA TRP A 133 -17.80 5.76 -9.37
C TRP A 133 -18.69 6.98 -9.56
N GLN A 134 -18.72 7.51 -10.76
CA GLN A 134 -19.79 8.42 -11.17
C GLN A 134 -21.11 7.68 -11.14
N LEU A 135 -22.16 8.31 -10.62
CA LEU A 135 -23.49 7.71 -10.58
C LEU A 135 -24.33 8.19 -11.76
N LYS A 136 -25.23 7.32 -12.23
CA LYS A 136 -26.26 7.68 -13.24
C LYS A 136 -27.35 8.54 -12.62
N ASP A 137 -27.62 8.35 -11.33
CA ASP A 137 -28.62 9.04 -10.54
C ASP A 137 -28.03 9.27 -9.13
N ASP A 138 -27.64 10.50 -8.86
CA ASP A 138 -27.00 10.88 -7.57
C ASP A 138 -27.95 10.76 -6.36
N SER A 139 -29.26 10.65 -6.59
CA SER A 139 -30.24 10.43 -5.52
C SER A 139 -30.27 8.98 -5.01
N LYS A 140 -29.60 8.06 -5.70
CA LYS A 140 -29.56 6.62 -5.40
C LYS A 140 -28.16 6.14 -5.05
N PRO A 141 -28.04 5.11 -4.21
CA PRO A 141 -26.74 4.54 -3.89
C PRO A 141 -26.10 3.88 -5.12
N GLN A 142 -24.79 3.74 -5.09
CA GLN A 142 -24.01 3.11 -6.16
C GLN A 142 -24.49 1.69 -6.47
N ILE A 143 -24.93 0.95 -5.45
CA ILE A 143 -25.51 -0.38 -5.59
C ILE A 143 -26.99 -0.34 -5.27
N LEU A 144 -27.81 -0.64 -6.26
CA LEU A 144 -29.26 -0.63 -6.14
C LEU A 144 -29.82 -1.92 -5.50
N THR A 145 -29.14 -3.05 -5.66
CA THR A 145 -29.57 -4.34 -5.14
C THR A 145 -28.40 -5.18 -4.67
N PRO A 146 -28.12 -5.21 -3.36
CA PRO A 146 -26.98 -5.96 -2.81
C PRO A 146 -27.00 -7.48 -3.08
N LYS A 147 -28.17 -8.03 -3.38
CA LYS A 147 -28.36 -9.49 -3.57
C LYS A 147 -28.21 -9.98 -5.02
N LYS A 148 -28.10 -9.09 -5.99
CA LYS A 148 -27.91 -9.47 -7.41
C LYS A 148 -26.71 -8.77 -7.98
N PHE A 149 -25.69 -9.52 -8.32
CA PHE A 149 -24.61 -9.05 -9.17
C PHE A 149 -25.22 -8.47 -10.45
N GLY A 150 -25.12 -7.17 -10.68
CA GLY A 150 -25.40 -6.65 -11.99
C GLY A 150 -26.21 -5.39 -12.14
N TYR A 151 -26.80 -4.84 -11.09
CA TYR A 151 -27.47 -3.55 -11.23
C TYR A 151 -26.84 -2.52 -10.31
N THR A 152 -25.84 -1.87 -10.85
CA THR A 152 -25.21 -0.72 -10.21
C THR A 152 -25.81 0.55 -10.82
N ASN A 153 -25.96 1.55 -9.99
CA ASN A 153 -26.23 2.92 -10.42
C ASN A 153 -24.94 3.60 -10.97
N THR A 154 -23.97 2.80 -11.36
CA THR A 154 -22.65 3.26 -11.82
C THR A 154 -22.71 3.64 -13.29
N ASP A 155 -22.16 4.81 -13.61
CA ASP A 155 -21.84 5.20 -14.98
C ASP A 155 -20.42 4.78 -15.32
N PHE A 156 -20.29 3.66 -16.03
CA PHE A 156 -19.00 3.15 -16.47
C PHE A 156 -18.41 3.90 -17.67
N SER A 157 -19.15 4.84 -18.28
CA SER A 157 -18.63 5.70 -19.35
C SER A 157 -17.86 6.90 -18.80
N ALA A 158 -18.07 7.22 -17.54
CA ALA A 158 -17.39 8.32 -16.84
C ALA A 158 -16.15 7.84 -16.07
N PRO A 159 -15.17 8.72 -15.85
CA PRO A 159 -14.00 8.41 -15.02
C PRO A 159 -14.39 8.04 -13.58
N VAL A 160 -13.56 7.21 -12.95
CA VAL A 160 -13.65 6.90 -11.52
C VAL A 160 -13.39 8.19 -10.72
N LYS A 161 -14.24 8.50 -9.76
CA LYS A 161 -14.08 9.68 -8.89
C LYS A 161 -12.95 9.49 -7.87
N ARG A 162 -12.83 8.28 -7.33
CA ARG A 162 -11.80 7.96 -6.34
C ARG A 162 -11.42 6.50 -6.41
N GLY A 163 -10.13 6.27 -6.57
CA GLY A 163 -9.48 4.98 -6.62
C GLY A 163 -8.12 5.02 -5.93
N PRO A 164 -7.17 4.20 -6.34
CA PRO A 164 -5.82 4.21 -5.76
C PRO A 164 -5.11 5.56 -5.89
N THR A 165 -5.32 6.31 -6.97
CA THR A 165 -4.67 7.61 -7.22
C THR A 165 -5.06 8.65 -6.17
N GLU A 166 -6.34 8.76 -5.83
CA GLU A 166 -6.82 9.68 -4.80
C GLU A 166 -6.44 9.22 -3.38
N LEU A 167 -6.02 7.96 -3.26
CA LEU A 167 -5.54 7.38 -2.01
C LEU A 167 -4.01 7.38 -1.90
N GLY A 168 -3.33 8.15 -2.77
CA GLY A 168 -1.92 8.48 -2.61
C GLY A 168 -0.97 7.77 -3.55
N PHE A 169 -1.46 7.04 -4.55
CA PHE A 169 -0.62 6.52 -5.61
C PHE A 169 -0.58 7.50 -6.78
N ASP A 170 0.60 7.79 -7.33
CA ASP A 170 0.77 8.68 -8.49
C ASP A 170 0.32 7.99 -9.77
N TYR A 171 0.35 6.66 -9.79
CA TYR A 171 -0.08 5.82 -10.91
C TYR A 171 -0.85 4.58 -10.42
N SER A 172 -1.91 4.18 -11.17
CA SER A 172 -2.66 2.95 -10.93
C SER A 172 -3.25 2.38 -12.22
#